data_f3368edb036d4a3a963dda1951686fed
#
_entry.id   f3368edb036d4a3a963dda1951686fed
#
_cell.length_a   1.000
_cell.length_b   1.000
_cell.length_c   1.000
_cell.angle_alpha   90.00
_cell.angle_beta   90.00
_cell.angle_gamma   90.00
#
_symmetry.space_group_name_H-M   'P 1'
#
loop_
_entity.id
_entity.type
_entity.pdbx_description
1 polymer ?
#
loop_
_entity_poly.entity_id
_entity_poly.type
_entity_poly.pdbx_seq_one_letter_code
_entity_poly.pdbx_strand_id
1 'polypeptide(L)'
;MFAQPAPDSVKLDNDFVRVLFLTDQPGTKTPLHRHESNRVMIYLDPMEIVLRYQDGEVDHQHWRKGQVAWSPGGRLHTGENLMDRTARVVEVELKKPPSGKPFAAGSRDPVKVNSKNVKVEFENDYVRVLRCKYAANVREPLHEHLNEARVTVPLHDVELKVTTAGAQDRTVTLAAGQPSWSAGPVVHAAQANRTVELIVIELK
;
A
#
# COMPACT_ATOMS: atom_id res chain seq x y z
N MET A 1 22.97 -22.76 11.01
CA MET A 1 23.08 -21.29 11.04
C MET A 1 21.96 -20.81 10.17
N PHE A 2 20.83 -20.37 10.75
CA PHE A 2 19.70 -19.89 9.95
C PHE A 2 20.06 -18.52 9.39
N ALA A 3 19.97 -18.35 8.07
CA ALA A 3 20.14 -17.05 7.45
C ALA A 3 19.08 -16.12 8.02
N GLN A 4 19.48 -15.02 8.63
CA GLN A 4 18.53 -13.96 8.95
C GLN A 4 17.94 -13.46 7.64
N PRO A 5 16.61 -13.22 7.56
CA PRO A 5 16.04 -12.59 6.40
C PRO A 5 16.81 -11.30 6.09
N ALA A 6 17.01 -11.02 4.81
CA ALA A 6 17.64 -9.76 4.40
C ALA A 6 16.94 -8.61 5.13
N PRO A 7 17.67 -7.62 5.66
CA PRO A 7 17.06 -6.56 6.46
C PRO A 7 15.97 -5.90 5.63
N ASP A 8 14.78 -5.84 6.22
CA ASP A 8 13.63 -5.16 5.65
C ASP A 8 14.04 -3.76 5.25
N SER A 9 13.95 -3.45 3.97
CA SER A 9 14.38 -2.15 3.50
C SER A 9 13.28 -1.13 3.78
N VAL A 10 13.51 -0.25 4.75
CA VAL A 10 12.66 0.91 5.00
C VAL A 10 12.72 1.82 3.78
N LYS A 11 11.59 2.06 3.14
CA LYS A 11 11.47 2.93 1.96
C LYS A 11 10.96 4.32 2.29
N LEU A 12 10.23 4.44 3.39
CA LEU A 12 9.69 5.68 3.90
C LEU A 12 9.52 5.55 5.41
N ASP A 13 9.91 6.58 6.14
CA ASP A 13 9.66 6.67 7.58
C ASP A 13 9.41 8.13 7.96
N ASN A 14 8.23 8.40 8.56
CA ASN A 14 7.84 9.73 9.04
C ASN A 14 6.90 9.60 10.25
N ASP A 15 6.30 10.71 10.70
CA ASP A 15 5.42 10.74 11.88
C ASP A 15 4.09 9.97 11.70
N PHE A 16 3.70 9.65 10.47
CA PHE A 16 2.41 9.03 10.15
C PHE A 16 2.55 7.55 9.84
N VAL A 17 3.57 7.19 9.08
CA VAL A 17 3.75 5.83 8.55
C VAL A 17 5.21 5.42 8.54
N ARG A 18 5.42 4.10 8.58
CA ARG A 18 6.67 3.47 8.16
C ARG A 18 6.35 2.48 7.06
N VAL A 19 7.04 2.57 5.93
CA VAL A 19 6.83 1.69 4.78
C VAL A 19 8.04 0.81 4.58
N LEU A 20 7.81 -0.50 4.64
CA LEU A 20 8.79 -1.54 4.46
C LEU A 20 8.58 -2.22 3.10
N PHE A 21 9.67 -2.55 2.45
CA PHE A 21 9.68 -3.44 1.28
C PHE A 21 10.29 -4.76 1.72
N LEU A 22 9.47 -5.78 1.81
CA LEU A 22 9.84 -7.10 2.28
C LEU A 22 10.11 -8.03 1.11
N THR A 23 11.07 -8.93 1.30
CA THR A 23 11.43 -9.95 0.32
C THR A 23 11.55 -11.29 1.03
N ASP A 24 10.47 -12.06 0.99
CA ASP A 24 10.42 -13.37 1.61
C ASP A 24 10.98 -14.45 0.68
N GLN A 25 12.09 -15.05 1.09
CA GLN A 25 12.72 -16.14 0.35
C GLN A 25 11.95 -17.45 0.54
N PRO A 26 12.08 -18.43 -0.39
CA PRO A 26 11.49 -19.76 -0.24
C PRO A 26 11.79 -20.40 1.12
N GLY A 27 10.77 -20.89 1.80
CA GLY A 27 10.93 -21.58 3.09
C GLY A 27 11.42 -20.72 4.25
N THR A 28 11.49 -19.39 4.08
CA THR A 28 11.85 -18.49 5.18
C THR A 28 10.84 -18.60 6.31
N LYS A 29 11.39 -18.75 7.54
CA LYS A 29 10.60 -18.73 8.78
C LYS A 29 11.03 -17.55 9.63
N THR A 30 10.06 -16.74 10.04
CA THR A 30 10.33 -15.66 10.99
C THR A 30 10.38 -16.19 12.42
N PRO A 31 11.22 -15.64 13.29
CA PRO A 31 11.15 -15.92 14.72
C PRO A 31 9.78 -15.48 15.28
N LEU A 32 9.45 -15.94 16.50
CA LEU A 32 8.24 -15.47 17.19
C LEU A 32 8.34 -13.97 17.42
N HIS A 33 7.41 -13.22 16.85
CA HIS A 33 7.36 -11.75 16.93
C HIS A 33 5.91 -11.25 16.88
N ARG A 34 5.75 -9.97 17.11
CA ARG A 34 4.47 -9.27 16.88
C ARG A 34 4.74 -7.94 16.20
N HIS A 35 3.74 -7.44 15.52
CA HIS A 35 3.73 -6.08 14.98
C HIS A 35 2.94 -5.18 15.93
N GLU A 36 3.54 -4.08 16.34
CA GLU A 36 2.88 -3.15 17.28
C GLU A 36 1.83 -2.28 16.56
N SER A 37 2.05 -1.99 15.30
CA SER A 37 1.19 -1.14 14.47
C SER A 37 0.19 -1.95 13.65
N ASN A 38 -0.97 -1.36 13.39
CA ASN A 38 -1.85 -1.80 12.31
C ASN A 38 -1.20 -1.50 10.96
N ARG A 39 -1.47 -2.33 9.96
CA ARG A 39 -0.77 -2.29 8.66
C ARG A 39 -1.71 -2.47 7.50
N VAL A 40 -1.33 -1.87 6.37
CA VAL A 40 -1.84 -2.23 5.05
C VAL A 40 -0.77 -3.03 4.33
N MET A 41 -1.11 -4.26 3.91
CA MET A 41 -0.23 -5.17 3.18
C MET A 41 -0.56 -5.12 1.70
N ILE A 42 0.45 -5.00 0.83
CA ILE A 42 0.30 -4.99 -0.63
C ILE A 42 1.20 -6.07 -1.20
N TYR A 43 0.60 -7.12 -1.74
CA TYR A 43 1.33 -8.29 -2.27
C TYR A 43 1.72 -8.04 -3.73
N LEU A 44 3.01 -7.80 -3.99
CA LEU A 44 3.53 -7.57 -5.35
C LEU A 44 3.66 -8.87 -6.15
N ASP A 45 3.77 -10.00 -5.46
CA ASP A 45 3.82 -11.35 -6.03
C ASP A 45 2.78 -12.25 -5.35
N PRO A 46 2.37 -13.37 -5.95
CA PRO A 46 1.59 -14.37 -5.25
C PRO A 46 2.37 -14.91 -4.05
N MET A 47 1.68 -15.15 -2.93
CA MET A 47 2.30 -15.64 -1.70
C MET A 47 1.41 -16.65 -1.00
N GLU A 48 2.01 -17.74 -0.54
CA GLU A 48 1.40 -18.70 0.41
C GLU A 48 2.23 -18.66 1.68
N ILE A 49 1.59 -18.30 2.78
CA ILE A 49 2.24 -18.18 4.09
C ILE A 49 1.41 -18.90 5.15
N VAL A 50 2.07 -19.60 6.06
CA VAL A 50 1.43 -20.09 7.26
C VAL A 50 1.86 -19.25 8.45
N LEU A 51 0.88 -18.71 9.17
CA LEU A 51 1.07 -18.02 10.44
C LEU A 51 0.74 -18.99 11.58
N ARG A 52 1.65 -19.09 12.54
CA ARG A 52 1.43 -19.90 13.75
C ARG A 52 1.45 -18.96 14.95
N TYR A 53 0.29 -18.80 15.55
CA TYR A 53 0.12 -17.91 16.70
C TYR A 53 0.52 -18.61 18.00
N GLN A 54 0.93 -17.81 18.99
CA GLN A 54 1.37 -18.33 20.30
C GLN A 54 0.26 -19.09 21.05
N ASP A 55 -1.00 -18.74 20.80
CA ASP A 55 -2.18 -19.41 21.38
C ASP A 55 -2.53 -20.78 20.74
N GLY A 56 -1.72 -21.21 19.74
CA GLY A 56 -1.87 -22.47 19.04
C GLY A 56 -2.72 -22.41 17.77
N GLU A 57 -3.32 -21.26 17.45
CA GLU A 57 -4.02 -21.08 16.17
C GLU A 57 -3.03 -21.13 15.01
N VAL A 58 -3.45 -21.77 13.91
CA VAL A 58 -2.68 -21.84 12.65
C VAL A 58 -3.54 -21.30 11.53
N ASP A 59 -3.01 -20.30 10.81
CA ASP A 59 -3.69 -19.65 9.70
C ASP A 59 -2.88 -19.83 8.42
N HIS A 60 -3.51 -20.43 7.39
CA HIS A 60 -2.94 -20.62 6.07
C HIS A 60 -3.50 -19.56 5.14
N GLN A 61 -2.64 -18.66 4.71
CA GLN A 61 -3.01 -17.52 3.87
C GLN A 61 -2.51 -17.70 2.44
N HIS A 62 -3.37 -17.37 1.47
CA HIS A 62 -3.08 -17.40 0.05
C HIS A 62 -3.36 -16.01 -0.54
N TRP A 63 -2.33 -15.36 -1.02
CA TRP A 63 -2.39 -14.01 -1.57
C TRP A 63 -2.11 -14.02 -3.06
N ARG A 64 -2.89 -13.26 -3.81
CA ARG A 64 -2.68 -13.05 -5.24
C ARG A 64 -1.84 -11.81 -5.48
N LYS A 65 -1.10 -11.79 -6.59
CA LYS A 65 -0.41 -10.59 -7.05
C LYS A 65 -1.37 -9.40 -7.12
N GLY A 66 -0.94 -8.27 -6.54
CA GLY A 66 -1.70 -7.03 -6.47
C GLY A 66 -2.79 -7.01 -5.40
N GLN A 67 -2.98 -8.07 -4.63
CA GLN A 67 -3.96 -8.09 -3.55
C GLN A 67 -3.51 -7.16 -2.41
N VAL A 68 -4.50 -6.52 -1.76
CA VAL A 68 -4.29 -5.63 -0.62
C VAL A 68 -5.08 -6.16 0.56
N ALA A 69 -4.49 -6.11 1.75
CA ALA A 69 -5.11 -6.60 2.97
C ALA A 69 -4.86 -5.67 4.16
N TRP A 70 -5.81 -5.65 5.07
CA TRP A 70 -5.63 -5.10 6.40
C TRP A 70 -5.03 -6.15 7.32
N SER A 71 -4.00 -5.78 8.07
CA SER A 71 -3.34 -6.63 9.04
C SER A 71 -3.26 -5.89 10.38
N PRO A 72 -4.09 -6.26 11.38
CA PRO A 72 -4.02 -5.67 12.70
C PRO A 72 -2.73 -6.08 13.42
N GLY A 73 -2.23 -5.20 14.29
CA GLY A 73 -1.11 -5.49 15.17
C GLY A 73 -1.52 -6.33 16.39
N GLY A 74 -0.53 -6.68 17.20
CA GLY A 74 -0.72 -7.17 18.57
C GLY A 74 -0.58 -8.67 18.81
N ARG A 75 -0.81 -9.57 17.81
CA ARG A 75 -0.71 -11.01 18.03
C ARG A 75 0.72 -11.54 17.81
N LEU A 76 1.24 -12.30 18.78
CA LEU A 76 2.52 -13.01 18.67
C LEU A 76 2.36 -14.21 17.71
N HIS A 77 3.22 -14.27 16.69
CA HIS A 77 3.21 -15.33 15.68
C HIS A 77 4.59 -15.57 15.07
N THR A 78 4.71 -16.72 14.40
CA THR A 78 5.77 -17.00 13.42
C THR A 78 5.13 -17.03 12.04
N GLY A 79 5.86 -16.65 10.99
CA GLY A 79 5.46 -16.78 9.60
C GLY A 79 6.37 -17.75 8.86
N GLU A 80 5.84 -18.51 7.91
CA GLU A 80 6.62 -19.40 7.05
C GLU A 80 6.13 -19.25 5.61
N ASN A 81 7.04 -18.84 4.70
CA ASN A 81 6.75 -18.81 3.28
C ASN A 81 6.76 -20.24 2.73
N LEU A 82 5.61 -20.69 2.24
CA LEU A 82 5.42 -22.04 1.69
C LEU A 82 5.74 -22.15 0.20
N MET A 83 6.05 -21.02 -0.45
CA MET A 83 6.35 -21.01 -1.89
C MET A 83 7.76 -21.53 -2.16
N ASP A 84 7.97 -22.02 -3.36
CA ASP A 84 9.28 -22.39 -3.92
C ASP A 84 10.00 -21.20 -4.58
N ARG A 85 9.43 -20.00 -4.47
CA ARG A 85 9.91 -18.74 -5.05
C ARG A 85 9.83 -17.59 -4.05
N THR A 86 10.64 -16.59 -4.31
CA THR A 86 10.61 -15.32 -3.57
C THR A 86 9.30 -14.59 -3.78
N ALA A 87 8.74 -14.03 -2.70
CA ALA A 87 7.58 -13.14 -2.73
C ALA A 87 7.96 -11.75 -2.20
N ARG A 88 7.48 -10.69 -2.86
CA ARG A 88 7.69 -9.30 -2.45
C ARG A 88 6.38 -8.73 -1.92
N VAL A 89 6.49 -8.06 -0.78
CA VAL A 89 5.35 -7.43 -0.10
C VAL A 89 5.74 -6.01 0.31
N VAL A 90 4.83 -5.06 0.14
CA VAL A 90 4.95 -3.74 0.74
C VAL A 90 4.08 -3.70 1.98
N GLU A 91 4.67 -3.37 3.10
CA GLU A 91 4.00 -3.21 4.39
C GLU A 91 3.97 -1.73 4.76
N VAL A 92 2.77 -1.19 4.99
CA VAL A 92 2.57 0.19 5.41
C VAL A 92 2.06 0.17 6.85
N GLU A 93 2.98 0.36 7.79
CA GLU A 93 2.70 0.49 9.23
C GLU A 93 2.11 1.87 9.53
N LEU A 94 1.01 1.92 10.28
CA LEU A 94 0.33 3.14 10.68
C LEU A 94 0.77 3.55 12.09
N LYS A 95 1.40 4.72 12.22
CA LYS A 95 1.95 5.21 13.50
C LYS A 95 0.96 6.04 14.31
N LYS A 96 -0.13 6.52 13.69
CA LYS A 96 -1.14 7.33 14.35
C LYS A 96 -2.37 6.48 14.70
N PRO A 97 -3.04 6.76 15.82
CA PRO A 97 -4.34 6.19 16.12
C PRO A 97 -5.38 6.69 15.10
N PRO A 98 -6.55 6.02 15.00
CA PRO A 98 -7.62 6.49 14.14
C PRO A 98 -8.10 7.87 14.58
N SER A 99 -8.41 8.73 13.61
CA SER A 99 -8.86 10.10 13.91
C SER A 99 -10.25 10.16 14.56
N GLY A 100 -11.02 9.08 14.47
CA GLY A 100 -12.43 9.02 14.86
C GLY A 100 -13.36 9.82 13.93
N LYS A 101 -12.83 10.40 12.86
CA LYS A 101 -13.60 11.20 11.91
C LYS A 101 -13.97 10.37 10.68
N PRO A 102 -15.16 10.57 10.10
CA PRO A 102 -15.50 9.98 8.82
C PRO A 102 -14.55 10.52 7.73
N PHE A 103 -14.35 9.75 6.68
CA PHE A 103 -13.57 10.20 5.54
C PHE A 103 -14.22 11.41 4.86
N ALA A 104 -13.47 12.48 4.63
CA ALA A 104 -13.95 13.67 3.95
C ALA A 104 -13.90 13.46 2.43
N ALA A 105 -15.05 13.15 1.82
CA ALA A 105 -15.19 13.01 0.38
C ALA A 105 -15.79 14.28 -0.23
N GLY A 106 -14.98 15.07 -0.92
CA GLY A 106 -15.42 16.27 -1.62
C GLY A 106 -16.21 16.01 -2.91
N SER A 107 -16.55 17.08 -3.62
CA SER A 107 -17.25 16.98 -4.91
C SER A 107 -16.40 16.35 -6.01
N ARG A 108 -15.08 16.51 -5.92
CA ARG A 108 -14.09 15.96 -6.85
C ARG A 108 -13.37 14.72 -6.31
N ASP A 109 -13.97 14.03 -5.35
CA ASP A 109 -13.43 12.76 -4.84
C ASP A 109 -13.13 11.81 -6.01
N PRO A 110 -11.94 11.17 -6.08
CA PRO A 110 -11.54 10.36 -7.21
C PRO A 110 -12.50 9.21 -7.51
N VAL A 111 -13.14 8.63 -6.49
CA VAL A 111 -14.15 7.58 -6.67
C VAL A 111 -15.42 8.11 -7.35
N LYS A 112 -15.76 9.39 -7.12
CA LYS A 112 -16.93 10.03 -7.75
C LYS A 112 -16.63 10.42 -9.19
N VAL A 113 -15.51 11.12 -9.42
CA VAL A 113 -15.23 11.70 -10.76
C VAL A 113 -14.58 10.71 -11.72
N ASN A 114 -14.03 9.61 -11.23
CA ASN A 114 -13.35 8.57 -12.01
C ASN A 114 -13.74 7.15 -11.59
N SER A 115 -15.00 6.92 -11.26
CA SER A 115 -15.53 5.67 -10.74
C SER A 115 -15.27 4.44 -11.63
N LYS A 116 -15.00 4.64 -12.92
CA LYS A 116 -14.62 3.58 -13.84
C LYS A 116 -13.24 3.01 -13.51
N ASN A 117 -12.30 3.87 -13.14
CA ASN A 117 -10.87 3.53 -12.98
C ASN A 117 -10.43 3.53 -11.51
N VAL A 118 -11.20 4.13 -10.60
CA VAL A 118 -10.89 4.21 -9.16
C VAL A 118 -11.94 3.50 -8.35
N LYS A 119 -11.52 2.55 -7.53
CA LYS A 119 -12.38 1.76 -6.65
C LYS A 119 -11.85 1.79 -5.22
N VAL A 120 -12.75 1.76 -4.25
CA VAL A 120 -12.39 1.50 -2.86
C VAL A 120 -12.12 0.01 -2.70
N GLU A 121 -10.92 -0.36 -2.28
CA GLU A 121 -10.56 -1.74 -1.91
C GLU A 121 -11.18 -2.08 -0.55
N PHE A 122 -10.93 -1.21 0.42
CA PHE A 122 -11.58 -1.22 1.73
C PHE A 122 -11.45 0.14 2.41
N GLU A 123 -12.24 0.34 3.44
CA GLU A 123 -12.20 1.50 4.32
C GLU A 123 -12.45 1.06 5.76
N ASN A 124 -11.71 1.63 6.70
CA ASN A 124 -11.86 1.43 8.14
C ASN A 124 -11.59 2.73 8.90
N ASP A 125 -11.45 2.67 10.22
CA ASP A 125 -11.24 3.86 11.07
C ASP A 125 -9.89 4.55 10.83
N TYR A 126 -8.92 3.89 10.22
CA TYR A 126 -7.55 4.38 10.01
C TYR A 126 -7.32 4.91 8.60
N VAL A 127 -7.87 4.22 7.61
CA VAL A 127 -7.54 4.45 6.20
C VAL A 127 -8.74 4.24 5.28
N ARG A 128 -8.70 4.92 4.12
CA ARG A 128 -9.40 4.50 2.91
C ARG A 128 -8.38 4.07 1.89
N VAL A 129 -8.49 2.87 1.38
CA VAL A 129 -7.57 2.30 0.39
C VAL A 129 -8.25 2.26 -0.96
N LEU A 130 -7.61 2.91 -1.95
CA LEU A 130 -8.10 2.99 -3.31
C LEU A 130 -7.21 2.17 -4.24
N ARG A 131 -7.84 1.50 -5.21
CA ARG A 131 -7.18 0.94 -6.39
C ARG A 131 -7.46 1.82 -7.58
N CYS A 132 -6.41 2.31 -8.22
CA CYS A 132 -6.47 3.16 -9.38
C CYS A 132 -5.88 2.44 -10.60
N LYS A 133 -6.65 2.32 -11.69
CA LYS A 133 -6.22 1.67 -12.94
C LYS A 133 -6.35 2.68 -14.09
N TYR A 134 -5.23 3.04 -14.69
CA TYR A 134 -5.23 4.00 -15.80
C TYR A 134 -4.69 3.35 -17.08
N ALA A 135 -5.37 3.59 -18.19
CA ALA A 135 -4.87 3.19 -19.50
C ALA A 135 -3.71 4.11 -19.93
N ALA A 136 -2.83 3.57 -20.78
CA ALA A 136 -1.72 4.32 -21.37
C ALA A 136 -2.20 5.60 -22.05
N ASN A 137 -1.52 6.71 -21.82
CA ASN A 137 -1.74 8.02 -22.43
C ASN A 137 -3.13 8.64 -22.18
N VAL A 138 -3.92 8.05 -21.28
CA VAL A 138 -5.20 8.63 -20.84
C VAL A 138 -4.94 9.49 -19.60
N ARG A 139 -5.26 10.78 -19.71
CA ARG A 139 -5.24 11.69 -18.58
C ARG A 139 -6.46 11.44 -17.70
N GLU A 140 -6.25 11.25 -16.42
CA GLU A 140 -7.35 11.14 -15.47
C GLU A 140 -8.08 12.50 -15.28
N PRO A 141 -9.35 12.49 -14.87
CA PRO A 141 -10.03 13.71 -14.47
C PRO A 141 -9.31 14.41 -13.32
N LEU A 142 -9.38 15.74 -13.31
CA LEU A 142 -8.92 16.53 -12.16
C LEU A 142 -9.74 16.12 -10.93
N HIS A 143 -9.06 15.66 -9.88
CA HIS A 143 -9.69 15.19 -8.65
C HIS A 143 -8.98 15.74 -7.42
N GLU A 144 -9.61 15.56 -6.26
CA GLU A 144 -9.13 16.07 -4.99
C GLU A 144 -8.99 14.95 -3.95
N HIS A 145 -7.91 15.03 -3.18
CA HIS A 145 -7.74 14.28 -1.95
C HIS A 145 -7.80 15.27 -0.79
N LEU A 146 -8.76 15.10 0.11
CA LEU A 146 -8.98 16.00 1.25
C LEU A 146 -8.40 15.45 2.57
N ASN A 147 -7.82 14.28 2.52
CA ASN A 147 -7.20 13.62 3.65
C ASN A 147 -5.93 14.34 4.13
N GLU A 148 -5.53 14.08 5.38
CA GLU A 148 -4.34 14.68 6.00
C GLU A 148 -3.06 14.26 5.30
N ALA A 149 -2.99 13.03 4.86
CA ALA A 149 -1.84 12.50 4.14
C ALA A 149 -2.19 11.22 3.38
N ARG A 150 -1.33 10.81 2.45
CA ARG A 150 -1.48 9.56 1.72
C ARG A 150 -0.15 8.95 1.29
N VAL A 151 -0.17 7.62 1.17
CA VAL A 151 0.88 6.81 0.55
C VAL A 151 0.36 6.27 -0.77
N THR A 152 1.13 6.43 -1.85
CA THR A 152 0.83 5.82 -3.14
C THR A 152 1.89 4.77 -3.46
N VAL A 153 1.45 3.54 -3.78
CA VAL A 153 2.32 2.41 -4.11
C VAL A 153 1.96 1.87 -5.49
N PRO A 154 2.86 1.92 -6.48
CA PRO A 154 2.63 1.33 -7.79
C PRO A 154 2.84 -0.19 -7.75
N LEU A 155 1.98 -0.95 -8.46
CA LEU A 155 2.12 -2.41 -8.58
C LEU A 155 3.12 -2.83 -9.67
N HIS A 156 3.54 -1.91 -10.53
CA HIS A 156 4.61 -2.05 -11.53
C HIS A 156 5.33 -0.72 -11.69
N ASP A 157 6.47 -0.75 -12.39
CA ASP A 157 7.21 0.48 -12.71
C ASP A 157 6.32 1.46 -13.45
N VAL A 158 6.33 2.71 -13.03
CA VAL A 158 5.46 3.75 -13.56
C VAL A 158 6.21 5.05 -13.78
N GLU A 159 5.84 5.73 -14.87
CA GLU A 159 6.17 7.14 -15.09
C GLU A 159 4.87 7.91 -15.26
N LEU A 160 4.66 8.89 -14.39
CA LEU A 160 3.46 9.71 -14.31
C LEU A 160 3.81 11.17 -14.60
N LYS A 161 3.12 11.77 -15.56
CA LYS A 161 3.05 13.21 -15.65
C LYS A 161 1.94 13.70 -14.73
N VAL A 162 2.29 14.40 -13.67
CA VAL A 162 1.36 14.91 -12.66
C VAL A 162 1.16 16.41 -12.86
N THR A 163 -0.09 16.80 -13.03
CA THR A 163 -0.54 18.19 -13.08
C THR A 163 -1.21 18.52 -11.76
N THR A 164 -0.67 19.47 -11.00
CA THR A 164 -1.26 19.96 -9.75
C THR A 164 -1.83 21.34 -9.98
N ALA A 165 -3.03 21.62 -9.49
CA ALA A 165 -3.65 22.94 -9.63
C ALA A 165 -2.75 24.03 -9.02
N GLY A 166 -2.44 25.06 -9.82
CA GLY A 166 -1.58 26.18 -9.40
C GLY A 166 -0.08 25.89 -9.38
N ALA A 167 0.38 24.72 -9.87
CA ALA A 167 1.79 24.37 -9.94
C ALA A 167 2.20 23.93 -11.36
N GLN A 168 3.49 23.87 -11.62
CA GLN A 168 4.02 23.32 -12.87
C GLN A 168 3.84 21.80 -12.91
N ASP A 169 3.64 21.26 -14.12
CA ASP A 169 3.64 19.83 -14.36
C ASP A 169 4.98 19.21 -13.92
N ARG A 170 4.93 18.06 -13.34
CA ARG A 170 6.12 17.29 -12.95
C ARG A 170 6.02 15.84 -13.43
N THR A 171 7.16 15.25 -13.76
CA THR A 171 7.26 13.81 -14.02
C THR A 171 7.69 13.10 -12.74
N VAL A 172 6.99 12.03 -12.40
CA VAL A 172 7.27 11.16 -11.25
C VAL A 172 7.52 9.75 -11.76
N THR A 173 8.71 9.20 -11.49
CA THR A 173 9.07 7.82 -11.82
C THR A 173 9.18 7.02 -10.54
N LEU A 174 8.47 5.89 -10.45
CA LEU A 174 8.49 4.99 -9.32
C LEU A 174 8.65 3.55 -9.81
N ALA A 175 9.50 2.79 -9.14
CA ALA A 175 9.58 1.35 -9.34
C ALA A 175 8.41 0.63 -8.65
N ALA A 176 8.10 -0.60 -9.08
CA ALA A 176 7.10 -1.44 -8.43
C ALA A 176 7.36 -1.53 -6.92
N GLY A 177 6.35 -1.23 -6.12
CA GLY A 177 6.42 -1.22 -4.66
C GLY A 177 7.13 -0.02 -4.03
N GLN A 178 7.67 0.91 -4.81
CA GLN A 178 8.29 2.13 -4.27
C GLN A 178 7.19 3.09 -3.79
N PRO A 179 7.15 3.45 -2.49
CA PRO A 179 6.13 4.36 -1.98
C PRO A 179 6.42 5.81 -2.38
N SER A 180 5.36 6.57 -2.60
CA SER A 180 5.38 8.02 -2.69
C SER A 180 4.49 8.61 -1.61
N TRP A 181 5.00 9.59 -0.88
CA TRP A 181 4.31 10.31 0.18
C TRP A 181 3.75 11.63 -0.32
N SER A 182 2.55 11.97 0.13
CA SER A 182 1.98 13.30 -0.05
C SER A 182 1.24 13.73 1.21
N ALA A 183 1.57 14.90 1.72
CA ALA A 183 0.91 15.51 2.87
C ALA A 183 -0.14 16.53 2.42
N GLY A 184 -1.21 16.62 3.20
CA GLY A 184 -2.26 17.60 3.04
C GLY A 184 -3.17 17.40 1.83
N PRO A 185 -4.22 18.23 1.74
CA PRO A 185 -5.12 18.25 0.61
C PRO A 185 -4.43 18.64 -0.69
N VAL A 186 -4.86 18.02 -1.79
CA VAL A 186 -4.35 18.35 -3.13
C VAL A 186 -5.44 18.18 -4.17
N VAL A 187 -5.40 19.04 -5.19
CA VAL A 187 -6.18 18.90 -6.42
C VAL A 187 -5.21 18.64 -7.56
N HIS A 188 -5.32 17.48 -8.20
CA HIS A 188 -4.39 17.07 -9.25
C HIS A 188 -5.04 16.14 -10.29
N ALA A 189 -4.29 15.90 -11.36
CA ALA A 189 -4.54 14.87 -12.35
C ALA A 189 -3.21 14.22 -12.71
N ALA A 190 -3.24 12.97 -13.17
CA ALA A 190 -2.06 12.32 -13.70
C ALA A 190 -2.34 11.68 -15.07
N GLN A 191 -1.26 11.42 -15.80
CA GLN A 191 -1.26 10.69 -17.06
C GLN A 191 -0.04 9.79 -17.09
N ALA A 192 -0.24 8.51 -17.32
CA ALA A 192 0.84 7.54 -17.46
C ALA A 192 1.15 7.27 -18.93
N ASN A 193 2.42 7.00 -19.26
CA ASN A 193 2.83 6.61 -20.61
C ASN A 193 2.52 5.13 -20.95
N ARG A 194 2.14 4.34 -19.94
CA ARG A 194 1.70 2.94 -20.05
C ARG A 194 0.49 2.69 -19.16
N THR A 195 -0.18 1.56 -19.36
CA THR A 195 -1.23 1.13 -18.41
C THR A 195 -0.61 0.90 -17.03
N VAL A 196 -1.23 1.47 -16.01
CA VAL A 196 -0.72 1.43 -14.63
C VAL A 196 -1.81 1.02 -13.64
N GLU A 197 -1.36 0.44 -12.55
CA GLU A 197 -2.19 0.12 -11.39
C GLU A 197 -1.47 0.61 -10.13
N LEU A 198 -2.16 1.46 -9.37
CA LEU A 198 -1.67 2.09 -8.15
C LEU A 198 -2.58 1.74 -6.97
N ILE A 199 -1.98 1.57 -5.80
CA ILE A 199 -2.70 1.54 -4.53
C ILE A 199 -2.46 2.87 -3.83
N VAL A 200 -3.54 3.57 -3.49
CA VAL A 200 -3.49 4.84 -2.75
C VAL A 200 -4.11 4.61 -1.38
N ILE A 201 -3.31 4.82 -0.33
CA ILE A 201 -3.71 4.67 1.07
C ILE A 201 -3.88 6.07 1.63
N GLU A 202 -5.12 6.51 1.78
CA GLU A 202 -5.47 7.80 2.36
C GLU A 202 -5.63 7.64 3.87
N LEU A 203 -4.87 8.40 4.65
CA LEU A 203 -4.92 8.39 6.11
C LEU A 203 -6.09 9.24 6.61
N LYS A 204 -6.75 8.78 7.68
CA LYS A 204 -7.87 9.47 8.32
C LYS A 204 -7.45 10.31 9.51
#